data_2ce2d6b04a8c7e1996c2be920bb478ef
#
_entry.id   2ce2d6b04a8c7e1996c2be920bb478ef
#
_cell.length_a   1.000
_cell.length_b   1.000
_cell.length_c   1.000
_cell.angle_alpha   90.00
_cell.angle_beta   90.00
_cell.angle_gamma   90.00
#
_symmetry.space_group_name_H-M   'P 1'
#
loop_
_entity.id
_entity.type
_entity.pdbx_description
1 polymer ?
#
loop_
_entity_poly.entity_id
_entity_poly.type
_entity_poly.pdbx_seq_one_letter_code
_entity_poly.pdbx_strand_id
1 'polypeptide(L)'
;MDRLIEELKPLQSGLFGKDFLLTWERTEAELKAILKIAEGLKSLYESNCSTKVFQSGLAVSLFRDHSTRTRFSYASAANLLGLTVQDLDEGKSQIAHGETVRETANMISFLTEAIGIRDDMYLGAGNAYMQEVAESLDLGKADGVLHQRPVVVNLQCDMDHPTQSMADLQHLVQTLSLIHISEPTRP
;
A
#
# COMPACT_ATOMS: atom_id res chain seq x y z
N MET A 1 -17.08 -13.96 3.31
CA MET A 1 -15.77 -14.30 2.75
C MET A 1 -15.93 -15.03 1.43
N ASP A 2 -16.66 -16.15 1.36
CA ASP A 2 -16.79 -16.97 0.14
C ASP A 2 -17.31 -16.21 -1.09
N ARG A 3 -18.32 -15.35 -0.89
CA ARG A 3 -18.86 -14.50 -1.96
C ARG A 3 -17.80 -13.53 -2.51
N LEU A 4 -16.99 -12.91 -1.64
CA LEU A 4 -15.91 -12.02 -2.05
C LEU A 4 -14.86 -12.77 -2.86
N ILE A 5 -14.50 -13.98 -2.41
CA ILE A 5 -13.54 -14.84 -3.13
C ILE A 5 -14.06 -15.18 -4.52
N GLU A 6 -15.34 -15.56 -4.67
CA GLU A 6 -15.95 -15.86 -5.96
C GLU A 6 -15.97 -14.63 -6.90
N GLU A 7 -16.21 -13.44 -6.36
CA GLU A 7 -16.19 -12.20 -7.14
C GLU A 7 -14.76 -11.76 -7.53
N LEU A 8 -13.74 -12.17 -6.79
CA LEU A 8 -12.33 -11.87 -7.09
C LEU A 8 -11.71 -12.85 -8.10
N LYS A 9 -12.16 -14.10 -8.14
CA LYS A 9 -11.62 -15.13 -9.04
C LYS A 9 -11.53 -14.70 -10.51
N PRO A 10 -12.57 -14.09 -11.12
CA PRO A 10 -12.50 -13.68 -12.52
C PRO A 10 -11.57 -12.49 -12.78
N LEU A 11 -11.20 -11.73 -11.76
CA LEU A 11 -10.35 -10.55 -11.92
C LEU A 11 -8.88 -10.91 -12.15
N GLN A 12 -8.43 -12.09 -11.72
CA GLN A 12 -7.05 -12.62 -11.92
C GLN A 12 -5.99 -11.51 -11.81
N SER A 13 -6.06 -10.70 -10.76
CA SER A 13 -5.33 -9.43 -10.66
C SER A 13 -3.81 -9.58 -10.70
N GLY A 14 -3.27 -10.76 -10.34
CA GLY A 14 -1.82 -10.98 -10.28
C GLY A 14 -1.08 -10.02 -9.34
N LEU A 15 -1.78 -9.45 -8.35
CA LEU A 15 -1.23 -8.44 -7.42
C LEU A 15 -0.33 -9.04 -6.33
N PHE A 16 -0.32 -10.36 -6.17
CA PHE A 16 0.50 -10.99 -5.16
C PHE A 16 1.99 -10.65 -5.35
N GLY A 17 2.61 -10.13 -4.30
CA GLY A 17 4.02 -9.75 -4.31
C GLY A 17 4.36 -8.50 -5.14
N LYS A 18 3.36 -7.76 -5.62
CA LYS A 18 3.57 -6.51 -6.35
C LYS A 18 3.40 -5.29 -5.45
N ASP A 19 4.27 -4.31 -5.64
CA ASP A 19 4.19 -3.01 -4.98
C ASP A 19 3.01 -2.19 -5.51
N PHE A 20 2.60 -1.19 -4.75
CA PHE A 20 1.63 -0.21 -5.20
C PHE A 20 2.25 1.18 -5.11
N LEU A 21 3.03 1.56 -6.14
CA LEU A 21 3.77 2.82 -6.18
C LEU A 21 2.97 3.93 -6.89
N LEU A 22 2.46 3.65 -8.08
CA LEU A 22 1.71 4.64 -8.86
C LEU A 22 0.39 4.05 -9.38
N THR A 23 -0.69 4.83 -9.27
CA THR A 23 -2.03 4.38 -9.66
C THR A 23 -2.10 4.00 -11.13
N TRP A 24 -1.48 4.79 -12.01
CA TRP A 24 -1.51 4.57 -13.47
C TRP A 24 -0.63 3.43 -13.97
N GLU A 25 0.22 2.85 -13.14
CA GLU A 25 0.95 1.62 -13.46
C GLU A 25 0.10 0.36 -13.27
N ARG A 26 -1.09 0.50 -12.70
CA ARG A 26 -2.02 -0.59 -12.49
C ARG A 26 -3.01 -0.70 -13.65
N THR A 27 -3.32 -1.92 -14.02
CA THR A 27 -4.40 -2.18 -14.99
C THR A 27 -5.75 -1.91 -14.34
N GLU A 28 -6.76 -1.66 -15.17
CA GLU A 28 -8.14 -1.49 -14.69
C GLU A 28 -8.63 -2.71 -13.88
N ALA A 29 -8.25 -3.92 -14.27
CA ALA A 29 -8.58 -5.13 -13.55
C ALA A 29 -7.94 -5.18 -12.15
N GLU A 30 -6.68 -4.76 -12.02
CA GLU A 30 -5.98 -4.66 -10.74
C GLU A 30 -6.63 -3.60 -9.82
N LEU A 31 -6.97 -2.43 -10.35
CA LEU A 31 -7.67 -1.39 -9.59
C LEU A 31 -9.06 -1.86 -9.13
N LYS A 32 -9.82 -2.51 -10.00
CA LYS A 32 -11.12 -3.10 -9.63
C LYS A 32 -10.98 -4.16 -8.53
N ALA A 33 -9.93 -4.98 -8.58
CA ALA A 33 -9.65 -5.98 -7.55
C ALA A 33 -9.36 -5.31 -6.19
N ILE A 34 -8.55 -4.25 -6.18
CA ILE A 34 -8.25 -3.48 -4.96
C ILE A 34 -9.53 -2.89 -4.36
N LEU A 35 -10.37 -2.24 -5.18
CA LEU A 35 -11.65 -1.68 -4.73
C LEU A 35 -12.58 -2.76 -4.17
N LYS A 36 -12.63 -3.93 -4.81
CA LYS A 36 -13.48 -5.03 -4.36
C LYS A 36 -13.02 -5.62 -3.04
N ILE A 37 -11.72 -5.75 -2.85
CA ILE A 37 -11.11 -6.17 -1.57
C ILE A 37 -11.43 -5.14 -0.48
N ALA A 38 -11.28 -3.86 -0.77
CA ALA A 38 -11.58 -2.79 0.17
C ALA A 38 -13.05 -2.79 0.60
N GLU A 39 -14.00 -3.00 -0.35
CA GLU A 39 -15.43 -3.15 -0.08
C GLU A 39 -15.70 -4.35 0.86
N GLY A 40 -15.08 -5.49 0.59
CA GLY A 40 -15.23 -6.70 1.40
C GLY A 40 -14.68 -6.51 2.81
N LEU A 41 -13.49 -5.92 2.97
CA LEU A 41 -12.89 -5.64 4.27
C LEU A 41 -13.73 -4.63 5.06
N LYS A 42 -14.26 -3.60 4.40
CA LYS A 42 -15.18 -2.63 5.02
C LYS A 42 -16.45 -3.31 5.53
N SER A 43 -17.07 -4.18 4.73
CA SER A 43 -18.26 -4.92 5.11
C SER A 43 -18.03 -5.83 6.34
N LEU A 44 -16.88 -6.52 6.38
CA LEU A 44 -16.50 -7.31 7.55
C LEU A 44 -16.33 -6.44 8.80
N TYR A 45 -15.63 -5.32 8.67
CA TYR A 45 -15.40 -4.39 9.75
C TYR A 45 -16.72 -3.83 10.31
N GLU A 46 -17.62 -3.34 9.45
CA GLU A 46 -18.94 -2.82 9.83
C GLU A 46 -19.83 -3.88 10.47
N SER A 47 -19.65 -5.14 10.10
CA SER A 47 -20.33 -6.30 10.70
C SER A 47 -19.67 -6.82 11.99
N ASN A 48 -18.67 -6.10 12.51
CA ASN A 48 -17.86 -6.52 13.67
C ASN A 48 -17.20 -7.91 13.49
N CYS A 49 -16.88 -8.27 12.25
CA CYS A 49 -16.15 -9.48 11.93
C CYS A 49 -14.64 -9.17 11.80
N SER A 50 -13.81 -10.18 12.10
CA SER A 50 -12.37 -10.03 11.98
C SER A 50 -11.96 -9.80 10.54
N THR A 51 -11.10 -8.78 10.31
CA THR A 51 -10.46 -8.50 9.02
C THR A 51 -9.03 -9.05 8.95
N LYS A 52 -8.57 -9.75 9.98
CA LYS A 52 -7.20 -10.27 10.07
C LYS A 52 -6.94 -11.33 9.00
N VAL A 53 -5.94 -11.07 8.16
CA VAL A 53 -5.39 -12.02 7.19
C VAL A 53 -4.03 -12.54 7.64
N PHE A 54 -3.34 -11.80 8.53
CA PHE A 54 -2.10 -12.20 9.18
C PHE A 54 -2.37 -12.61 10.62
N GLN A 55 -1.74 -13.70 11.07
CA GLN A 55 -1.80 -14.10 12.49
C GLN A 55 -0.89 -13.21 13.35
N SER A 56 0.24 -12.80 12.77
CA SER A 56 1.24 -11.91 13.33
C SER A 56 2.09 -11.36 12.19
N GLY A 57 2.95 -10.40 12.48
CA GLY A 57 3.88 -9.82 11.53
C GLY A 57 4.09 -8.34 11.80
N LEU A 58 4.98 -7.75 11.03
CA LEU A 58 5.38 -6.37 11.17
C LEU A 58 5.14 -5.63 9.85
N ALA A 59 4.56 -4.45 9.96
CA ALA A 59 4.53 -3.44 8.91
C ALA A 59 5.42 -2.27 9.32
N VAL A 60 6.20 -1.74 8.39
CA VAL A 60 7.00 -0.54 8.62
C VAL A 60 6.31 0.66 7.99
N SER A 61 6.25 1.77 8.72
CA SER A 61 5.92 3.08 8.17
C SER A 61 7.16 3.96 8.14
N LEU A 62 7.41 4.60 6.99
CA LEU A 62 8.49 5.55 6.79
C LEU A 62 7.90 6.85 6.30
N PHE A 63 8.03 7.90 7.11
CA PHE A 63 7.53 9.23 6.81
C PHE A 63 8.68 10.22 6.77
N ARG A 64 9.00 10.70 5.58
CA ARG A 64 10.04 11.72 5.38
C ARG A 64 9.49 13.14 5.49
N ASP A 65 8.17 13.27 5.61
CA ASP A 65 7.49 14.52 5.91
C ASP A 65 6.50 14.39 7.08
N HIS A 66 5.87 15.51 7.45
CA HIS A 66 4.91 15.54 8.54
C HIS A 66 3.52 15.12 8.05
N SER A 67 2.95 14.08 8.67
CA SER A 67 1.58 13.64 8.41
C SER A 67 0.94 13.03 9.65
N THR A 68 -0.24 13.52 10.01
CA THR A 68 -1.03 12.93 11.11
C THR A 68 -2.00 11.89 10.56
N ARG A 69 -2.81 12.26 9.60
CA ARG A 69 -3.88 11.38 9.06
C ARG A 69 -3.32 10.10 8.47
N THR A 70 -2.32 10.20 7.59
CA THR A 70 -1.76 9.03 6.92
C THR A 70 -1.05 8.08 7.89
N ARG A 71 -0.35 8.62 8.91
CA ARG A 71 0.25 7.78 9.97
C ARG A 71 -0.79 6.94 10.69
N PHE A 72 -1.89 7.56 11.14
CA PHE A 72 -2.94 6.86 11.86
C PHE A 72 -3.74 5.91 10.96
N SER A 73 -4.05 6.28 9.72
CA SER A 73 -4.78 5.41 8.80
C SER A 73 -3.96 4.18 8.40
N TYR A 74 -2.66 4.34 8.12
CA TYR A 74 -1.78 3.21 7.85
C TYR A 74 -1.66 2.27 9.05
N ALA A 75 -1.39 2.83 10.23
CA ALA A 75 -1.27 2.03 11.45
C ALA A 75 -2.57 1.29 11.78
N SER A 76 -3.72 1.94 11.62
CA SER A 76 -5.03 1.30 11.82
C SER A 76 -5.27 0.18 10.82
N ALA A 77 -5.01 0.43 9.53
CA ALA A 77 -5.20 -0.57 8.47
C ALA A 77 -4.31 -1.80 8.69
N ALA A 78 -3.03 -1.61 8.98
CA ALA A 78 -2.10 -2.70 9.25
C ALA A 78 -2.55 -3.52 10.47
N ASN A 79 -2.97 -2.85 11.56
CA ASN A 79 -3.44 -3.53 12.76
C ASN A 79 -4.73 -4.33 12.51
N LEU A 80 -5.67 -3.79 11.74
CA LEU A 80 -6.90 -4.48 11.34
C LEU A 80 -6.60 -5.74 10.51
N LEU A 81 -5.53 -5.71 9.71
CA LEU A 81 -5.06 -6.88 8.96
C LEU A 81 -4.29 -7.89 9.81
N GLY A 82 -3.91 -7.54 11.04
CA GLY A 82 -3.19 -8.40 11.99
C GLY A 82 -1.69 -8.12 12.10
N LEU A 83 -1.20 -7.03 11.50
CA LEU A 83 0.19 -6.61 11.59
C LEU A 83 0.39 -5.57 12.70
N THR A 84 1.54 -5.62 13.35
CA THR A 84 2.01 -4.53 14.23
C THR A 84 2.75 -3.50 13.38
N VAL A 85 2.66 -2.22 13.75
CA VAL A 85 3.37 -1.17 13.00
C VAL A 85 4.59 -0.68 13.77
N GLN A 86 5.72 -0.63 13.07
CA GLN A 86 6.94 0.04 13.51
C GLN A 86 7.18 1.26 12.64
N ASP A 87 7.17 2.44 13.26
CA ASP A 87 7.54 3.67 12.56
C ASP A 87 9.06 3.79 12.48
N LEU A 88 9.60 3.96 11.28
CA LEU A 88 11.02 4.16 11.04
C LEU A 88 11.31 5.67 10.99
N ASP A 89 11.95 6.14 12.03
CA ASP A 89 12.46 7.52 12.14
C ASP A 89 13.90 7.55 11.60
N GLU A 90 14.10 8.15 10.43
CA GLU A 90 15.43 8.25 9.81
C GLU A 90 16.44 8.94 10.74
N GLY A 91 16.00 9.94 11.50
CA GLY A 91 16.86 10.66 12.43
C GLY A 91 17.35 9.83 13.63
N LYS A 92 16.67 8.70 13.90
CA LYS A 92 17.04 7.75 14.98
C LYS A 92 17.57 6.42 14.45
N SER A 93 17.80 6.32 13.15
CA SER A 93 18.31 5.11 12.49
C SER A 93 19.72 5.33 11.96
N GLN A 94 20.35 4.27 11.47
CA GLN A 94 21.67 4.35 10.84
C GLN A 94 21.66 5.14 9.53
N ILE A 95 20.50 5.42 8.96
CA ILE A 95 20.34 6.31 7.80
C ILE A 95 20.97 7.68 8.11
N ALA A 96 20.78 8.20 9.31
CA ALA A 96 21.40 9.44 9.77
C ALA A 96 22.95 9.39 9.80
N HIS A 97 23.54 8.20 9.76
CA HIS A 97 24.99 7.97 9.78
C HIS A 97 25.51 7.44 8.43
N GLY A 98 24.72 7.56 7.36
CA GLY A 98 25.14 7.24 6.00
C GLY A 98 24.84 5.81 5.52
N GLU A 99 23.95 5.09 6.21
CA GLU A 99 23.41 3.83 5.68
C GLU A 99 22.68 4.09 4.36
N THR A 100 22.94 3.26 3.36
CA THR A 100 22.33 3.41 2.04
C THR A 100 20.87 2.93 2.04
N VAL A 101 20.08 3.40 1.05
CA VAL A 101 18.70 2.94 0.85
C VAL A 101 18.66 1.42 0.72
N ARG A 102 19.59 0.83 -0.03
CA ARG A 102 19.67 -0.62 -0.23
C ARG A 102 19.93 -1.38 1.09
N GLU A 103 20.82 -0.90 1.91
CA GLU A 103 21.13 -1.51 3.21
C GLU A 103 19.93 -1.47 4.13
N THR A 104 19.32 -0.30 4.29
CA THR A 104 18.12 -0.13 5.10
C THR A 104 16.96 -0.98 4.59
N ALA A 105 16.67 -0.93 3.29
CA ALA A 105 15.59 -1.71 2.68
C ALA A 105 15.77 -3.21 2.94
N ASN A 106 16.97 -3.75 2.73
CA ASN A 106 17.24 -5.15 2.99
C ASN A 106 17.12 -5.49 4.48
N MET A 107 17.68 -4.67 5.37
CA MET A 107 17.66 -4.92 6.81
C MET A 107 16.24 -4.99 7.38
N ILE A 108 15.38 -4.03 7.05
CA ILE A 108 13.99 -4.05 7.55
C ILE A 108 13.17 -5.18 6.92
N SER A 109 13.51 -5.59 5.70
CA SER A 109 12.74 -6.59 4.93
C SER A 109 12.86 -8.02 5.46
N PHE A 110 13.92 -8.34 6.21
CA PHE A 110 14.01 -9.61 6.92
C PHE A 110 12.88 -9.84 7.93
N LEU A 111 12.28 -8.77 8.42
CA LEU A 111 11.38 -8.76 9.56
C LEU A 111 9.97 -8.26 9.23
N THR A 112 9.72 -7.84 7.98
CA THR A 112 8.49 -7.11 7.64
C THR A 112 7.71 -7.74 6.49
N GLU A 113 6.38 -7.56 6.53
CA GLU A 113 5.44 -8.00 5.49
C GLU A 113 5.11 -6.87 4.52
N ALA A 114 5.12 -5.62 5.01
CA ALA A 114 4.77 -4.45 4.21
C ALA A 114 5.55 -3.21 4.66
N ILE A 115 5.89 -2.36 3.71
CA ILE A 115 6.55 -1.07 3.94
C ILE A 115 5.68 0.02 3.32
N GLY A 116 5.14 0.90 4.17
CA GLY A 116 4.42 2.09 3.72
C GLY A 116 5.33 3.30 3.74
N ILE A 117 5.48 3.99 2.61
CA ILE A 117 6.38 5.14 2.48
C ILE A 117 5.58 6.39 2.10
N ARG A 118 5.88 7.50 2.79
CA ARG A 118 5.43 8.83 2.42
C ARG A 118 6.62 9.76 2.29
N ASP A 119 6.79 10.36 1.10
CA ASP A 119 7.81 11.36 0.79
C ASP A 119 7.30 12.29 -0.30
N ASP A 120 6.71 13.43 0.09
CA ASP A 120 6.16 14.42 -0.84
C ASP A 120 6.82 15.82 -0.68
N MET A 121 7.98 15.89 0.00
CA MET A 121 8.64 17.15 0.27
C MET A 121 9.22 17.83 -0.96
N TYR A 122 9.82 17.05 -1.87
CA TYR A 122 10.57 17.59 -3.01
C TYR A 122 10.17 16.91 -4.31
N LEU A 123 9.82 17.72 -5.30
CA LEU A 123 9.49 17.24 -6.65
C LEU A 123 10.65 16.44 -7.25
N GLY A 124 10.36 15.27 -7.76
CA GLY A 124 11.33 14.32 -8.34
C GLY A 124 12.03 13.41 -7.32
N ALA A 125 11.86 13.62 -6.03
CA ALA A 125 12.59 12.87 -5.01
C ALA A 125 11.83 11.68 -4.42
N GLY A 126 10.57 11.88 -4.05
CA GLY A 126 9.81 10.88 -3.30
C GLY A 126 9.54 9.61 -4.09
N ASN A 127 9.06 9.75 -5.33
CA ASN A 127 8.85 8.59 -6.19
C ASN A 127 10.16 7.86 -6.51
N ALA A 128 11.24 8.60 -6.78
CA ALA A 128 12.55 8.01 -7.04
C ALA A 128 13.06 7.20 -5.86
N TYR A 129 12.90 7.72 -4.64
CA TYR A 129 13.24 7.00 -3.42
C TYR A 129 12.45 5.69 -3.26
N MET A 130 11.14 5.73 -3.49
CA MET A 130 10.30 4.53 -3.39
C MET A 130 10.67 3.47 -4.42
N GLN A 131 11.01 3.90 -5.65
CA GLN A 131 11.52 3.00 -6.70
C GLN A 131 12.85 2.37 -6.29
N GLU A 132 13.80 3.15 -5.75
CA GLU A 132 15.08 2.64 -5.27
C GLU A 132 14.89 1.60 -4.16
N VAL A 133 13.95 1.83 -3.23
CA VAL A 133 13.58 0.82 -2.22
C VAL A 133 13.06 -0.44 -2.88
N ALA A 134 12.09 -0.34 -3.78
CA ALA A 134 11.50 -1.50 -4.47
C ALA A 134 12.54 -2.30 -5.25
N GLU A 135 13.40 -1.63 -6.03
CA GLU A 135 14.49 -2.25 -6.77
C GLU A 135 15.49 -2.94 -5.85
N SER A 136 15.82 -2.33 -4.70
CA SER A 136 16.71 -2.91 -3.70
C SER A 136 16.15 -4.22 -3.12
N LEU A 137 14.83 -4.28 -2.92
CA LEU A 137 14.13 -5.50 -2.46
C LEU A 137 14.13 -6.59 -3.53
N ASP A 138 13.91 -6.23 -4.80
CA ASP A 138 13.94 -7.16 -5.92
C ASP A 138 15.34 -7.78 -6.08
N LEU A 139 16.38 -6.96 -6.02
CA LEU A 139 17.77 -7.42 -6.05
C LEU A 139 18.09 -8.31 -4.85
N GLY A 140 17.72 -7.90 -3.63
CA GLY A 140 17.94 -8.70 -2.42
C GLY A 140 17.24 -10.06 -2.49
N LYS A 141 16.05 -10.12 -3.08
CA LYS A 141 15.33 -11.38 -3.31
C LYS A 141 15.99 -12.23 -4.37
N ALA A 142 16.40 -11.62 -5.51
CA ALA A 142 17.07 -12.32 -6.61
C ALA A 142 18.42 -12.90 -6.20
N ASP A 143 19.18 -12.15 -5.40
CA ASP A 143 20.49 -12.57 -4.87
C ASP A 143 20.38 -13.61 -3.74
N GLY A 144 19.17 -13.97 -3.32
CA GLY A 144 18.93 -14.92 -2.23
C GLY A 144 19.25 -14.36 -0.83
N VAL A 145 19.46 -13.07 -0.71
CA VAL A 145 19.66 -12.37 0.57
C VAL A 145 18.36 -12.35 1.37
N LEU A 146 17.25 -12.05 0.69
CA LEU A 146 15.92 -11.99 1.32
C LEU A 146 15.16 -13.31 1.13
N HIS A 147 14.73 -13.93 2.22
CA HIS A 147 13.84 -15.10 2.19
C HIS A 147 12.42 -14.71 1.77
N GLN A 148 11.96 -13.53 2.17
CA GLN A 148 10.69 -12.92 1.79
C GLN A 148 10.94 -11.53 1.19
N ARG A 149 9.97 -11.05 0.44
CA ARG A 149 9.98 -9.69 -0.10
C ARG A 149 8.71 -8.99 0.38
N PRO A 150 8.83 -8.02 1.28
CA PRO A 150 7.68 -7.20 1.65
C PRO A 150 7.18 -6.39 0.45
N VAL A 151 5.91 -6.03 0.47
CA VAL A 151 5.35 -5.12 -0.53
C VAL A 151 5.61 -3.67 -0.13
N VAL A 152 5.90 -2.82 -1.11
CA VAL A 152 6.02 -1.37 -0.91
C VAL A 152 4.71 -0.70 -1.31
N VAL A 153 4.19 0.13 -0.41
CA VAL A 153 2.97 0.91 -0.63
C VAL A 153 3.29 2.39 -0.56
N ASN A 154 3.03 3.09 -1.65
CA ASN A 154 3.10 4.55 -1.69
C ASN A 154 1.94 5.15 -0.90
N LEU A 155 2.24 5.78 0.22
CA LEU A 155 1.28 6.48 1.07
C LEU A 155 1.06 7.94 0.64
N GLN A 156 1.98 8.50 -0.07
CA GLN A 156 2.01 9.73 -0.88
C GLN A 156 3.44 10.00 -1.31
N CYS A 157 3.64 10.32 -2.58
CA CYS A 157 4.88 10.88 -3.08
C CYS A 157 4.61 12.19 -3.83
N ASP A 158 5.67 12.78 -4.38
CA ASP A 158 5.62 13.99 -5.20
C ASP A 158 4.79 13.84 -6.50
N MET A 159 4.54 12.61 -6.95
CA MET A 159 3.83 12.33 -8.19
C MET A 159 2.40 11.82 -7.97
N ASP A 160 2.16 10.98 -6.94
CA ASP A 160 0.89 10.32 -6.73
C ASP A 160 0.59 10.10 -5.24
N HIS A 161 -0.71 10.00 -4.93
CA HIS A 161 -1.22 9.55 -3.64
C HIS A 161 -2.19 8.37 -3.86
N PRO A 162 -1.67 7.16 -4.22
CA PRO A 162 -2.50 6.05 -4.67
C PRO A 162 -3.58 5.66 -3.68
N THR A 163 -3.26 5.64 -2.39
CA THR A 163 -4.22 5.26 -1.33
C THR A 163 -5.37 6.25 -1.22
N GLN A 164 -5.11 7.56 -1.39
CA GLN A 164 -6.16 8.58 -1.39
C GLN A 164 -7.00 8.49 -2.67
N SER A 165 -6.36 8.40 -3.84
CA SER A 165 -7.05 8.29 -5.13
C SER A 165 -7.99 7.10 -5.16
N MET A 166 -7.57 5.95 -4.61
CA MET A 166 -8.40 4.75 -4.51
C MET A 166 -9.53 4.90 -3.50
N ALA A 167 -9.29 5.59 -2.37
CA ALA A 167 -10.33 5.85 -1.37
C ALA A 167 -11.41 6.80 -1.93
N ASP A 168 -11.00 7.85 -2.64
CA ASP A 168 -11.92 8.80 -3.28
C ASP A 168 -12.74 8.10 -4.37
N LEU A 169 -12.09 7.28 -5.22
CA LEU A 169 -12.77 6.49 -6.22
C LEU A 169 -13.78 5.53 -5.59
N GLN A 170 -13.40 4.83 -4.51
CA GLN A 170 -14.31 3.95 -3.77
C GLN A 170 -15.53 4.70 -3.25
N HIS A 171 -15.32 5.89 -2.69
CA HIS A 171 -16.40 6.74 -2.19
C HIS A 171 -17.34 7.18 -3.32
N LEU A 172 -16.78 7.62 -4.45
CA LEU A 172 -17.57 8.03 -5.61
C LEU A 172 -18.41 6.87 -6.16
N VAL A 173 -17.80 5.69 -6.32
CA VAL A 173 -18.51 4.48 -6.80
C VAL A 173 -19.67 4.12 -5.88
N GLN A 174 -19.47 4.18 -4.56
CA GLN A 174 -20.49 3.82 -3.59
C GLN A 174 -21.60 4.87 -3.45
N THR A 175 -21.25 6.16 -3.56
CA THR A 175 -22.18 7.25 -3.27
C THR A 175 -22.96 7.69 -4.51
N LEU A 176 -22.29 7.77 -5.66
CA LEU A 176 -22.89 8.32 -6.88
C LEU A 176 -23.47 7.26 -7.80
N SER A 177 -23.31 5.98 -7.50
CA SER A 177 -23.68 4.87 -8.40
C SER A 177 -23.21 5.18 -9.83
N LEU A 178 -22.12 4.61 -10.29
CA LEU A 178 -21.51 4.87 -11.62
C LEU A 178 -22.48 4.78 -12.80
N ILE A 179 -23.67 4.22 -12.60
CA ILE A 179 -24.78 4.17 -13.58
C ILE A 179 -25.22 5.58 -13.97
N HIS A 180 -25.11 6.57 -13.10
CA HIS A 180 -25.48 7.96 -13.41
C HIS A 180 -24.34 8.79 -14.00
N ILE A 181 -23.09 8.30 -13.97
CA ILE A 181 -21.93 9.03 -14.53
C ILE A 181 -21.72 8.65 -16.01
N SER A 182 -22.19 7.49 -16.44
CA SER A 182 -21.96 6.96 -17.80
C SER A 182 -22.97 7.42 -18.86
N GLU A 183 -24.06 8.07 -18.48
CA GLU A 183 -25.00 8.67 -19.43
C GLU A 183 -24.89 10.20 -19.40
N PRO A 184 -24.25 10.84 -20.44
CA PRO A 184 -24.40 12.25 -20.61
C PRO A 184 -25.89 12.52 -20.89
N THR A 185 -26.56 13.25 -20.01
CA THR A 185 -27.87 13.82 -20.29
C THR A 185 -27.74 14.64 -21.57
N ARG A 186 -28.20 14.10 -22.70
CA ARG A 186 -28.35 14.89 -23.92
C ARG A 186 -29.42 15.93 -23.67
N PRO A 187 -29.15 17.22 -24.03
CA PRO A 187 -30.16 18.26 -23.99
C PRO A 187 -31.30 17.96 -24.98
#